data_fa24ef7806b2f55e8852baca948c34ff
#
_entry.id   fa24ef7806b2f55e8852baca948c34ff
#
_cell.length_a   1.000
_cell.length_b   1.000
_cell.length_c   1.000
_cell.angle_alpha   90.00
_cell.angle_beta   90.00
_cell.angle_gamma   90.00
#
_symmetry.space_group_name_H-M   'P 1'
#
loop_
_entity.id
_entity.type
_entity.pdbx_description
1 polymer ?
#
loop_
_entity_poly.entity_id
_entity_poly.type
_entity_poly.pdbx_seq_one_letter_code
_entity_poly.pdbx_strand_id
1 'polypeptide(L)'
;RRSSDLIHGTPGENGIMQAYWDAVGQKYTGCDFYQSALTFNKKDTLAVLSKYGIPSAKSIYLRNGEEISDDEIVEKLGLPVFVKPNQSGSSLGISKVKDKIELKNAIEFAYKEDDEILIESALNGMEVSVGVLDYQGEVIVLGITEIVPDKEFFDYEAKYEGASQEITPARVDEETRKKVEEISIKAYKS
;
A
#
# COMPACT_ATOMS: atom_id res chain seq x y z
N ARG A 1 10.63 18.74 26.93
CA ARG A 1 9.81 18.29 25.78
C ARG A 1 10.37 16.94 25.33
N ARG A 2 9.57 15.89 25.35
CA ARG A 2 9.93 14.63 24.70
C ARG A 2 9.48 14.79 23.24
N SER A 3 10.41 14.64 22.30
CA SER A 3 10.11 14.48 20.88
C SER A 3 9.77 13.02 20.61
N SER A 4 8.82 12.74 19.73
CA SER A 4 8.62 11.40 19.20
C SER A 4 9.56 11.23 18.01
N ASP A 5 10.31 10.13 17.99
CA ASP A 5 11.14 9.78 16.85
C ASP A 5 10.31 8.85 15.96
N LEU A 6 10.18 9.20 14.67
CA LEU A 6 9.52 8.40 13.65
C LEU A 6 10.59 7.85 12.72
N ILE A 7 10.55 6.55 12.46
CA ILE A 7 11.49 5.87 11.57
C ILE A 7 10.72 5.37 10.35
N HIS A 8 11.04 5.91 9.17
CA HIS A 8 10.46 5.50 7.91
C HIS A 8 11.29 4.39 7.24
N GLY A 9 10.58 3.54 6.47
CA GLY A 9 11.19 2.50 5.67
C GLY A 9 11.87 1.40 6.50
N THR A 10 12.77 0.68 5.89
CA THR A 10 13.58 -0.35 6.54
C THR A 10 14.70 0.31 7.37
N PRO A 11 14.90 -0.10 8.64
CA PRO A 11 14.27 -1.24 9.36
C PRO A 11 13.05 -0.85 10.22
N GLY A 12 12.52 0.36 10.11
CA GLY A 12 11.48 0.89 10.99
C GLY A 12 10.07 0.38 10.71
N GLU A 13 9.74 0.06 9.46
CA GLU A 13 8.39 -0.30 9.04
C GLU A 13 8.22 -1.78 8.68
N ASN A 14 9.31 -2.54 8.53
CA ASN A 14 9.29 -3.94 8.09
C ASN A 14 9.37 -4.99 9.21
N GLY A 15 9.14 -4.59 10.46
CA GLY A 15 9.14 -5.48 11.61
C GLY A 15 10.50 -5.71 12.28
N ILE A 16 11.62 -5.36 11.63
CA ILE A 16 12.98 -5.61 12.18
C ILE A 16 13.19 -4.86 13.49
N MET A 17 12.88 -3.56 13.55
CA MET A 17 13.05 -2.78 14.76
C MET A 17 12.08 -3.22 15.85
N GLN A 18 10.84 -3.55 15.50
CA GLN A 18 9.84 -4.05 16.43
C GLN A 18 10.30 -5.35 17.10
N ALA A 19 10.81 -6.31 16.30
CA ALA A 19 11.37 -7.55 16.82
C ALA A 19 12.56 -7.32 17.76
N TYR A 20 13.43 -6.36 17.44
CA TYR A 20 14.53 -5.99 18.31
C TYR A 20 14.05 -5.37 19.62
N TRP A 21 13.09 -4.45 19.55
CA TRP A 21 12.53 -3.81 20.77
C TRP A 21 11.80 -4.80 21.65
N ASP A 22 11.07 -5.75 21.08
CA ASP A 22 10.44 -6.85 21.82
C ASP A 22 11.49 -7.70 22.54
N ALA A 23 12.58 -8.05 21.85
CA ALA A 23 13.66 -8.87 22.42
C ALA A 23 14.37 -8.21 23.61
N VAL A 24 14.48 -6.86 23.61
CA VAL A 24 15.13 -6.10 24.70
C VAL A 24 14.13 -5.49 25.69
N GLY A 25 12.83 -5.74 25.53
CA GLY A 25 11.78 -5.21 26.41
C GLY A 25 11.54 -3.69 26.27
N GLN A 26 11.91 -3.10 25.13
CA GLN A 26 11.68 -1.68 24.86
C GLN A 26 10.25 -1.45 24.39
N LYS A 27 9.52 -0.56 25.07
CA LYS A 27 8.18 -0.15 24.65
C LYS A 27 8.24 0.76 23.43
N TYR A 28 7.33 0.56 22.49
CA TYR A 28 7.13 1.38 21.31
C TYR A 28 5.63 1.52 21.00
N THR A 29 5.28 2.40 20.07
CA THR A 29 3.92 2.58 19.53
C THR A 29 3.86 2.01 18.10
N GLY A 30 2.71 1.46 17.73
CA GLY A 30 2.49 0.88 16.40
C GLY A 30 2.19 -0.61 16.47
N CYS A 31 2.19 -1.26 15.32
CA CYS A 31 2.00 -2.71 15.19
C CYS A 31 3.20 -3.47 15.75
N ASP A 32 2.99 -4.73 16.14
CA ASP A 32 4.09 -5.63 16.49
C ASP A 32 4.93 -6.01 15.27
N PHE A 33 5.98 -6.80 15.50
CA PHE A 33 6.91 -7.18 14.43
C PHE A 33 6.24 -7.98 13.32
N TYR A 34 5.27 -8.83 13.65
CA TYR A 34 4.60 -9.70 12.68
C TYR A 34 3.66 -8.89 11.77
N GLN A 35 2.78 -8.08 12.35
CA GLN A 35 1.91 -7.21 11.56
C GLN A 35 2.72 -6.21 10.73
N SER A 36 3.80 -5.64 11.27
CA SER A 36 4.66 -4.72 10.53
C SER A 36 5.31 -5.42 9.33
N ALA A 37 5.88 -6.61 9.51
CA ALA A 37 6.48 -7.37 8.42
C ALA A 37 5.43 -7.80 7.38
N LEU A 38 4.27 -8.28 7.83
CA LEU A 38 3.17 -8.69 6.95
C LEU A 38 2.68 -7.53 6.10
N THR A 39 2.37 -6.39 6.71
CA THR A 39 1.79 -5.23 6.00
C THR A 39 2.79 -4.49 5.14
N PHE A 40 4.09 -4.64 5.39
CA PHE A 40 5.14 -4.12 4.52
C PHE A 40 5.30 -4.94 3.24
N ASN A 41 4.90 -6.23 3.25
CA ASN A 41 4.88 -7.12 2.10
C ASN A 41 3.52 -7.09 1.41
N LYS A 42 3.43 -6.43 0.25
CA LYS A 42 2.16 -6.22 -0.48
C LYS A 42 1.50 -7.54 -0.89
N LYS A 43 2.27 -8.49 -1.42
CA LYS A 43 1.77 -9.80 -1.85
C LYS A 43 1.15 -10.56 -0.68
N ASP A 44 1.84 -10.61 0.44
CA ASP A 44 1.38 -11.36 1.61
C ASP A 44 0.17 -10.69 2.25
N THR A 45 0.16 -9.35 2.33
CA THR A 45 -1.01 -8.56 2.75
C THR A 45 -2.23 -8.89 1.90
N LEU A 46 -2.11 -8.85 0.57
CA LEU A 46 -3.20 -9.16 -0.34
C LEU A 46 -3.68 -10.62 -0.19
N ALA A 47 -2.76 -11.55 0.00
CA ALA A 47 -3.09 -12.96 0.23
C ALA A 47 -3.91 -13.17 1.51
N VAL A 48 -3.54 -12.49 2.60
CA VAL A 48 -4.29 -12.51 3.86
C VAL A 48 -5.66 -11.87 3.66
N LEU A 49 -5.73 -10.63 3.18
CA LEU A 49 -6.98 -9.89 2.99
C LEU A 49 -7.98 -10.63 2.10
N SER A 50 -7.48 -11.36 1.08
CA SER A 50 -8.35 -12.17 0.20
C SER A 50 -9.11 -13.26 0.94
N LYS A 51 -8.52 -13.85 2.00
CA LYS A 51 -9.17 -14.87 2.85
C LYS A 51 -10.35 -14.30 3.63
N TYR A 52 -10.31 -13.03 3.90
CA TYR A 52 -11.40 -12.31 4.56
C TYR A 52 -12.38 -11.68 3.58
N GLY A 53 -12.22 -11.93 2.27
CA GLY A 53 -13.10 -11.42 1.22
C GLY A 53 -13.02 -9.89 1.05
N ILE A 54 -11.86 -9.31 1.33
CA ILE A 54 -11.58 -7.90 1.04
C ILE A 54 -11.14 -7.82 -0.41
N PRO A 55 -11.84 -7.04 -1.27
CA PRO A 55 -11.51 -6.95 -2.68
C PRO A 55 -10.21 -6.19 -2.89
N SER A 56 -9.43 -6.64 -3.86
CA SER A 56 -8.20 -5.98 -4.31
C SER A 56 -8.11 -5.97 -5.83
N ALA A 57 -7.20 -5.16 -6.37
CA ALA A 57 -6.88 -5.20 -7.79
C ALA A 57 -6.37 -6.60 -8.20
N LYS A 58 -6.63 -7.00 -9.44
CA LYS A 58 -5.98 -8.19 -10.00
C LYS A 58 -4.49 -7.94 -10.06
N SER A 59 -3.69 -8.92 -9.68
CA SER A 59 -2.24 -8.77 -9.65
C SER A 59 -1.51 -9.99 -10.19
N ILE A 60 -0.31 -9.73 -10.70
CA ILE A 60 0.72 -10.72 -11.03
C ILE A 60 1.91 -10.43 -10.14
N TYR A 61 2.42 -11.46 -9.50
CA TYR A 61 3.64 -11.41 -8.69
C TYR A 61 4.79 -12.05 -9.46
N LEU A 62 5.95 -11.42 -9.45
CA LEU A 62 7.16 -11.91 -10.09
C LEU A 62 8.37 -11.76 -9.15
N ARG A 63 9.26 -12.73 -9.21
CA ARG A 63 10.62 -12.64 -8.66
C ARG A 63 11.61 -12.29 -9.74
N ASN A 64 12.69 -11.64 -9.36
CA ASN A 64 13.79 -11.35 -10.27
C ASN A 64 14.33 -12.65 -10.90
N GLY A 65 14.39 -12.68 -12.24
CA GLY A 65 14.73 -13.86 -13.01
C GLY A 65 13.54 -14.71 -13.48
N GLU A 66 12.31 -14.44 -13.02
CA GLU A 66 11.11 -15.01 -13.60
C GLU A 66 10.68 -14.21 -14.84
N GLU A 67 10.27 -14.92 -15.89
CA GLU A 67 9.84 -14.31 -17.13
C GLU A 67 8.33 -14.43 -17.33
N ILE A 68 7.72 -13.36 -17.79
CA ILE A 68 6.34 -13.32 -18.26
C ILE A 68 6.30 -12.46 -19.53
N SER A 69 5.50 -12.84 -20.50
CA SER A 69 5.35 -12.02 -21.69
C SER A 69 4.46 -10.81 -21.44
N ASP A 70 4.77 -9.70 -22.10
CA ASP A 70 3.95 -8.49 -22.03
C ASP A 70 2.50 -8.75 -22.49
N ASP A 71 2.29 -9.67 -23.47
CA ASP A 71 0.95 -10.06 -23.92
C ASP A 71 0.17 -10.75 -22.79
N GLU A 72 0.80 -11.63 -22.04
CA GLU A 72 0.18 -12.31 -20.91
C GLU A 72 -0.19 -11.34 -19.78
N ILE A 73 0.63 -10.34 -19.52
CA ILE A 73 0.33 -9.29 -18.54
C ILE A 73 -0.92 -8.53 -19.00
N VAL A 74 -0.94 -8.06 -20.25
CA VAL A 74 -2.06 -7.29 -20.80
C VAL A 74 -3.34 -8.13 -20.87
N GLU A 75 -3.25 -9.42 -21.22
CA GLU A 75 -4.41 -10.31 -21.26
C GLU A 75 -5.03 -10.51 -19.88
N LYS A 76 -4.20 -10.71 -18.83
CA LYS A 76 -4.66 -10.97 -17.47
C LYS A 76 -5.16 -9.73 -16.74
N LEU A 77 -4.48 -8.59 -16.93
CA LEU A 77 -4.70 -7.40 -16.11
C LEU A 77 -5.37 -6.24 -16.85
N GLY A 78 -5.27 -6.21 -18.19
CA GLY A 78 -5.61 -5.04 -19.00
C GLY A 78 -4.57 -3.92 -18.85
N LEU A 79 -4.86 -2.77 -19.44
CA LEU A 79 -4.10 -1.53 -19.25
C LEU A 79 -5.07 -0.41 -18.83
N PRO A 80 -4.63 0.57 -18.07
CA PRO A 80 -3.30 0.71 -17.47
C PRO A 80 -3.05 -0.24 -16.31
N VAL A 81 -1.77 -0.50 -16.02
CA VAL A 81 -1.32 -1.25 -14.83
C VAL A 81 -0.34 -0.42 -14.00
N PHE A 82 -0.21 -0.79 -12.72
CA PHE A 82 0.86 -0.32 -11.86
C PHE A 82 1.90 -1.42 -11.66
N VAL A 83 3.16 -1.11 -11.92
CA VAL A 83 4.30 -1.98 -11.59
C VAL A 83 4.96 -1.41 -10.36
N LYS A 84 5.16 -2.22 -9.32
CA LYS A 84 5.68 -1.76 -8.03
C LYS A 84 6.51 -2.82 -7.31
N PRO A 85 7.52 -2.41 -6.53
CA PRO A 85 8.25 -3.30 -5.64
C PRO A 85 7.30 -3.90 -4.60
N ASN A 86 7.56 -5.15 -4.18
CA ASN A 86 6.74 -5.82 -3.18
C ASN A 86 6.92 -5.21 -1.79
N GLN A 87 8.17 -4.94 -1.39
CA GLN A 87 8.54 -4.42 -0.07
C GLN A 87 9.20 -3.04 -0.18
N SER A 88 8.42 -2.03 -0.55
CA SER A 88 8.87 -0.64 -0.63
C SER A 88 7.79 0.30 -0.13
N GLY A 89 8.20 1.42 0.43
CA GLY A 89 7.35 2.51 0.89
C GLY A 89 7.41 3.72 -0.04
N SER A 90 6.65 4.76 0.31
CA SER A 90 6.71 6.10 -0.29
C SER A 90 6.62 6.15 -1.82
N SER A 91 5.98 5.18 -2.44
CA SER A 91 5.87 5.05 -3.91
C SER A 91 7.20 4.93 -4.66
N LEU A 92 8.31 4.60 -3.98
CA LEU A 92 9.59 4.32 -4.63
C LEU A 92 9.47 3.11 -5.56
N GLY A 93 10.03 3.22 -6.77
CA GLY A 93 10.03 2.15 -7.76
C GLY A 93 8.67 1.87 -8.41
N ILE A 94 7.64 2.72 -8.19
CA ILE A 94 6.31 2.54 -8.79
C ILE A 94 6.23 3.23 -10.15
N SER A 95 5.65 2.54 -11.13
CA SER A 95 5.33 3.08 -12.45
C SER A 95 3.89 2.80 -12.82
N LYS A 96 3.18 3.79 -13.38
CA LYS A 96 1.90 3.61 -14.06
C LYS A 96 2.17 3.41 -15.54
N VAL A 97 1.85 2.23 -16.05
CA VAL A 97 2.07 1.80 -17.43
C VAL A 97 0.76 1.89 -18.20
N LYS A 98 0.73 2.71 -19.24
CA LYS A 98 -0.44 2.91 -20.11
C LYS A 98 -0.30 2.20 -21.46
N ASP A 99 0.92 1.95 -21.88
CA ASP A 99 1.24 1.27 -23.13
C ASP A 99 2.13 0.05 -22.83
N LYS A 100 1.85 -1.05 -23.52
CA LYS A 100 2.60 -2.30 -23.41
C LYS A 100 4.11 -2.12 -23.57
N ILE A 101 4.55 -1.21 -24.44
CA ILE A 101 5.97 -0.93 -24.69
C ILE A 101 6.73 -0.42 -23.45
N GLU A 102 6.01 0.13 -22.47
CA GLU A 102 6.58 0.67 -21.23
C GLU A 102 6.83 -0.41 -20.19
N LEU A 103 6.20 -1.60 -20.31
CA LEU A 103 6.22 -2.66 -19.29
C LEU A 103 7.64 -3.07 -18.90
N LYS A 104 8.49 -3.34 -19.88
CA LYS A 104 9.87 -3.78 -19.63
C LYS A 104 10.64 -2.78 -18.78
N ASN A 105 10.57 -1.50 -19.14
CA ASN A 105 11.27 -0.45 -18.38
C ASN A 105 10.72 -0.29 -16.96
N ALA A 106 9.38 -0.40 -16.80
CA ALA A 106 8.73 -0.32 -15.51
C ALA A 106 9.12 -1.50 -14.60
N ILE A 107 9.19 -2.72 -15.14
CA ILE A 107 9.64 -3.92 -14.43
C ILE A 107 11.10 -3.78 -14.01
N GLU A 108 11.99 -3.39 -14.92
CA GLU A 108 13.40 -3.14 -14.60
C GLU A 108 13.57 -2.02 -13.55
N PHE A 109 12.72 -1.01 -13.59
CA PHE A 109 12.74 0.08 -12.60
C PHE A 109 12.32 -0.41 -11.21
N ALA A 110 11.26 -1.21 -11.11
CA ALA A 110 10.80 -1.77 -9.83
C ALA A 110 11.82 -2.75 -9.22
N TYR A 111 12.50 -3.55 -10.04
CA TYR A 111 13.57 -4.45 -9.59
C TYR A 111 14.84 -3.76 -9.05
N LYS A 112 14.98 -2.45 -9.22
CA LYS A 112 16.06 -1.70 -8.56
C LYS A 112 15.83 -1.52 -7.06
N GLU A 113 14.58 -1.61 -6.63
CA GLU A 113 14.16 -1.39 -5.24
C GLU A 113 13.94 -2.70 -4.47
N ASP A 114 13.52 -3.78 -5.17
CA ASP A 114 13.21 -5.07 -4.55
C ASP A 114 13.34 -6.21 -5.58
N ASP A 115 13.82 -7.37 -5.16
CA ASP A 115 13.86 -8.58 -5.98
C ASP A 115 12.48 -9.21 -6.23
N GLU A 116 11.45 -8.68 -5.62
CA GLU A 116 10.06 -9.10 -5.76
C GLU A 116 9.19 -7.91 -6.20
N ILE A 117 8.36 -8.11 -7.22
CA ILE A 117 7.48 -7.06 -7.73
C ILE A 117 6.04 -7.52 -7.88
N LEU A 118 5.11 -6.56 -7.84
CA LEU A 118 3.72 -6.75 -8.23
C LEU A 118 3.39 -5.90 -9.45
N ILE A 119 2.63 -6.50 -10.37
CA ILE A 119 1.97 -5.80 -11.47
C ILE A 119 0.48 -5.87 -11.20
N GLU A 120 -0.18 -4.73 -11.04
CA GLU A 120 -1.59 -4.65 -10.65
C GLU A 120 -2.40 -3.87 -11.66
N SER A 121 -3.64 -4.32 -11.95
CA SER A 121 -4.58 -3.56 -12.76
C SER A 121 -4.90 -2.23 -12.07
N ALA A 122 -4.92 -1.14 -12.81
CA ALA A 122 -5.33 0.16 -12.28
C ALA A 122 -6.84 0.13 -11.97
N LEU A 123 -7.19 0.61 -10.79
CA LEU A 123 -8.57 0.82 -10.38
C LEU A 123 -8.98 2.27 -10.68
N ASN A 124 -10.19 2.44 -11.17
CA ASN A 124 -10.78 3.77 -11.37
C ASN A 124 -11.70 4.09 -10.20
N GLY A 125 -11.58 5.28 -9.66
CA GLY A 125 -12.42 5.74 -8.55
C GLY A 125 -11.74 6.81 -7.72
N MET A 126 -12.40 7.18 -6.64
CA MET A 126 -11.86 8.09 -5.63
C MET A 126 -10.87 7.32 -4.75
N GLU A 127 -9.70 7.90 -4.53
CA GLU A 127 -8.72 7.38 -3.58
C GLU A 127 -8.97 7.98 -2.19
N VAL A 128 -9.00 7.13 -1.18
CA VAL A 128 -9.16 7.58 0.22
C VAL A 128 -8.10 6.93 1.10
N SER A 129 -7.64 7.69 2.09
CA SER A 129 -6.85 7.22 3.22
C SER A 129 -7.74 7.15 4.45
N VAL A 130 -7.62 6.07 5.23
CA VAL A 130 -8.50 5.83 6.39
C VAL A 130 -7.65 5.56 7.63
N GLY A 131 -7.83 6.41 8.64
CA GLY A 131 -7.22 6.19 9.95
C GLY A 131 -8.05 5.21 10.77
N VAL A 132 -7.44 4.11 11.22
CA VAL A 132 -8.08 3.11 12.09
C VAL A 132 -7.23 2.91 13.34
N LEU A 133 -7.88 2.80 14.48
CA LEU A 133 -7.22 2.64 15.78
C LEU A 133 -8.00 1.67 16.66
N ASP A 134 -7.29 0.77 17.35
CA ASP A 134 -7.84 0.09 18.52
C ASP A 134 -7.67 1.02 19.74
N TYR A 135 -8.80 1.49 20.26
CA TYR A 135 -8.84 2.31 21.46
C TYR A 135 -9.63 1.60 22.56
N GLN A 136 -8.93 1.20 23.61
CA GLN A 136 -9.50 0.49 24.76
C GLN A 136 -10.27 -0.81 24.40
N GLY A 137 -9.82 -1.51 23.37
CA GLY A 137 -10.43 -2.76 22.89
C GLY A 137 -11.58 -2.56 21.90
N GLU A 138 -11.82 -1.33 21.46
CA GLU A 138 -12.76 -1.01 20.41
C GLU A 138 -12.01 -0.50 19.16
N VAL A 139 -12.22 -1.14 18.02
CA VAL A 139 -11.64 -0.68 16.74
C VAL A 139 -12.53 0.40 16.15
N ILE A 140 -11.98 1.59 16.06
CA ILE A 140 -12.67 2.80 15.59
C ILE A 140 -12.00 3.37 14.33
N VAL A 141 -12.80 3.96 13.45
CA VAL A 141 -12.34 4.78 12.33
C VAL A 141 -12.21 6.22 12.81
N LEU A 142 -10.99 6.78 12.72
CA LEU A 142 -10.70 8.15 13.13
C LEU A 142 -11.16 9.18 12.10
N GLY A 143 -11.08 8.82 10.83
CA GLY A 143 -11.50 9.68 9.72
C GLY A 143 -11.18 9.06 8.36
N ILE A 144 -11.85 9.58 7.34
CA ILE A 144 -11.63 9.23 5.94
C ILE A 144 -11.17 10.51 5.24
N THR A 145 -10.01 10.46 4.61
CA THR A 145 -9.41 11.56 3.85
C THR A 145 -9.42 11.22 2.37
N GLU A 146 -9.99 12.07 1.55
CA GLU A 146 -9.92 11.97 0.10
C GLU A 146 -8.55 12.46 -0.38
N ILE A 147 -7.91 11.67 -1.24
CA ILE A 147 -6.64 12.02 -1.89
C ILE A 147 -6.96 12.46 -3.31
N VAL A 148 -6.69 13.72 -3.61
CA VAL A 148 -6.86 14.31 -4.94
C VAL A 148 -5.48 14.64 -5.50
N PRO A 149 -4.88 13.76 -6.30
CA PRO A 149 -3.56 14.03 -6.87
C PRO A 149 -3.68 15.10 -7.95
N ASP A 150 -2.74 16.05 -7.97
CA ASP A 150 -2.61 17.04 -9.05
C ASP A 150 -2.10 16.40 -10.36
N LYS A 151 -1.48 15.22 -10.25
CA LYS A 151 -1.03 14.37 -11.34
C LYS A 151 -1.92 13.13 -11.46
N GLU A 152 -1.74 12.33 -12.50
CA GLU A 152 -2.56 11.14 -12.77
C GLU A 152 -2.50 10.03 -11.71
N PHE A 153 -1.54 10.06 -10.78
CA PHE A 153 -1.52 9.20 -9.61
C PHE A 153 -0.69 9.81 -8.48
N PHE A 154 -0.89 9.29 -7.26
CA PHE A 154 -0.26 9.76 -6.04
C PHE A 154 1.16 9.16 -5.90
N ASP A 155 2.11 9.71 -6.65
CA ASP A 155 3.52 9.33 -6.64
C ASP A 155 4.32 9.95 -5.47
N TYR A 156 5.64 9.73 -5.48
CA TYR A 156 6.52 10.29 -4.45
C TYR A 156 6.46 11.83 -4.39
N GLU A 157 6.49 12.50 -5.54
CA GLU A 157 6.42 13.96 -5.60
C GLU A 157 5.07 14.47 -5.06
N ALA A 158 3.97 13.80 -5.43
CA ALA A 158 2.64 14.14 -4.92
C ALA A 158 2.56 14.02 -3.39
N LYS A 159 3.26 13.05 -2.79
CA LYS A 159 3.25 12.82 -1.34
C LYS A 159 4.07 13.85 -0.55
N TYR A 160 5.21 14.28 -1.07
CA TYR A 160 6.18 15.05 -0.31
C TYR A 160 6.41 16.47 -0.81
N GLU A 161 6.05 16.77 -2.05
CA GLU A 161 6.21 18.09 -2.65
C GLU A 161 4.89 18.90 -2.75
N GLY A 162 3.82 18.39 -2.13
CA GLY A 162 2.53 19.08 -2.07
C GLY A 162 1.75 19.06 -3.39
N ALA A 163 2.03 18.08 -4.27
CA ALA A 163 1.33 17.90 -5.54
C ALA A 163 0.04 17.05 -5.39
N SER A 164 -0.62 17.13 -4.24
CA SER A 164 -1.92 16.54 -3.98
C SER A 164 -2.69 17.34 -2.94
N GLN A 165 -4.01 17.31 -3.03
CA GLN A 165 -4.90 17.85 -2.00
C GLN A 165 -5.43 16.70 -1.14
N GLU A 166 -5.33 16.87 0.17
CA GLU A 166 -5.90 15.96 1.16
C GLU A 166 -7.13 16.62 1.78
N ILE A 167 -8.30 16.03 1.55
CA ILE A 167 -9.58 16.62 1.98
C ILE A 167 -10.20 15.73 3.06
N THR A 168 -10.26 16.24 4.28
CA THR A 168 -10.89 15.56 5.43
C THR A 168 -12.03 16.42 5.99
N PRO A 169 -13.25 15.89 6.15
CA PRO A 169 -13.70 14.56 5.72
C PRO A 169 -13.78 14.42 4.19
N ALA A 170 -13.61 13.19 3.69
CA ALA A 170 -13.75 12.86 2.28
C ALA A 170 -15.16 13.21 1.75
N ARG A 171 -15.23 13.67 0.51
CA ARG A 171 -16.47 14.07 -0.17
C ARG A 171 -17.23 12.86 -0.73
N VAL A 172 -17.59 11.93 0.13
CA VAL A 172 -18.35 10.72 -0.19
C VAL A 172 -19.75 10.78 0.39
N ASP A 173 -20.70 10.08 -0.22
CA ASP A 173 -22.03 9.91 0.35
C ASP A 173 -22.02 8.99 1.58
N GLU A 174 -23.12 9.00 2.33
CA GLU A 174 -23.25 8.25 3.58
C GLU A 174 -23.17 6.72 3.38
N GLU A 175 -23.64 6.21 2.24
CA GLU A 175 -23.57 4.78 1.93
C GLU A 175 -22.12 4.36 1.66
N THR A 176 -21.41 5.13 0.86
CA THR A 176 -19.99 4.93 0.56
C THR A 176 -19.14 5.05 1.83
N ARG A 177 -19.42 6.06 2.67
CA ARG A 177 -18.73 6.24 3.96
C ARG A 177 -18.84 5.00 4.83
N LYS A 178 -20.05 4.47 5.01
CA LYS A 178 -20.27 3.26 5.81
C LYS A 178 -19.54 2.04 5.24
N LYS A 179 -19.56 1.84 3.93
CA LYS A 179 -18.83 0.74 3.29
C LYS A 179 -17.31 0.85 3.51
N VAL A 180 -16.77 2.06 3.40
CA VAL A 180 -15.34 2.31 3.64
C VAL A 180 -14.99 2.01 5.09
N GLU A 181 -15.78 2.48 6.05
CA GLU A 181 -15.58 2.21 7.48
C GLU A 181 -15.64 0.70 7.78
N GLU A 182 -16.65 -0.01 7.30
CA GLU A 182 -16.82 -1.45 7.50
C GLU A 182 -15.64 -2.26 6.92
N ILE A 183 -15.22 -1.95 5.70
CA ILE A 183 -14.09 -2.63 5.04
C ILE A 183 -12.79 -2.33 5.78
N SER A 184 -12.57 -1.10 6.22
CA SER A 184 -11.37 -0.69 6.94
C SER A 184 -11.26 -1.36 8.31
N ILE A 185 -12.37 -1.42 9.06
CA ILE A 185 -12.42 -2.16 10.34
C ILE A 185 -12.18 -3.66 10.11
N LYS A 186 -12.77 -4.23 9.05
CA LYS A 186 -12.57 -5.63 8.69
C LYS A 186 -11.11 -5.92 8.36
N ALA A 187 -10.48 -5.06 7.55
CA ALA A 187 -9.06 -5.18 7.20
C ALA A 187 -8.15 -5.07 8.45
N TYR A 188 -8.46 -4.15 9.36
CA TYR A 188 -7.71 -3.98 10.60
C TYR A 188 -7.78 -5.20 11.52
N LYS A 189 -8.92 -5.91 11.53
CA LYS A 189 -9.18 -7.09 12.39
C LYS A 189 -8.72 -8.41 11.76
N SER A 190 -8.38 -8.44 10.46
CA SER A 190 -7.94 -9.64 9.77
C SER A 190 -6.45 -9.91 9.91
#